data_948644c5192d6fa8c389a142153d3347
#
_entry.id   948644c5192d6fa8c389a142153d3347
#
_cell.length_a   1.000
_cell.length_b   1.000
_cell.length_c   1.000
_cell.angle_alpha   90.00
_cell.angle_beta   90.00
_cell.angle_gamma   90.00
#
_symmetry.space_group_name_H-M   'P 1'
#
loop_
_entity.id
_entity.type
_entity.pdbx_description
1 polymer ?
#
loop_
_entity_poly.entity_id
_entity_poly.type
_entity_poly.pdbx_seq_one_letter_code
_entity_poly.pdbx_strand_id
1 'polypeptide(L)' 'MQEFKIFYDEKEDIFYLAKEGEEREVVEVSPRVNVELDDSGKLIGVEVFKASRLFKDVIKLIEKRLQAA' A
#
# COMPACT_ATOMS: atom_id res chain seq x y z
N MET A 1 -2.72 20.79 -2.86
CA MET A 1 -2.70 19.51 -2.15
C MET A 1 -2.03 18.46 -3.03
N GLN A 2 -1.04 17.79 -2.50
CA GLN A 2 -0.33 16.76 -3.26
C GLN A 2 -1.13 15.46 -3.26
N GLU A 3 -1.26 14.88 -4.42
CA GLU A 3 -1.93 13.60 -4.57
C GLU A 3 -0.91 12.46 -4.58
N PHE A 4 -1.32 11.32 -4.06
CA PHE A 4 -0.52 10.13 -4.17
C PHE A 4 -0.54 9.61 -5.60
N LYS A 5 0.61 9.20 -6.08
CA LYS A 5 0.74 8.51 -7.36
C LYS A 5 0.77 7.03 -7.09
N ILE A 6 0.14 6.28 -7.96
CA ILE A 6 0.03 4.83 -7.82
C ILE A 6 0.92 4.17 -8.87
N PHE A 7 1.69 3.20 -8.44
CA PHE A 7 2.55 2.43 -9.34
C PHE A 7 2.53 0.97 -8.90
N TYR A 8 2.40 0.06 -9.86
CA TYR A 8 2.45 -1.36 -9.58
C TYR A 8 3.57 -2.00 -10.38
N ASP A 9 4.49 -2.68 -9.69
CA ASP A 9 5.54 -3.45 -10.32
C ASP A 9 5.04 -4.89 -10.47
N GLU A 10 4.65 -5.22 -11.68
CA GLU A 10 4.09 -6.52 -12.03
C GLU A 10 5.08 -7.66 -11.84
N LYS A 11 6.35 -7.39 -12.11
CA LYS A 11 7.41 -8.36 -12.04
C LYS A 11 7.71 -8.79 -10.61
N GLU A 12 7.75 -7.83 -9.70
CA GLU A 12 8.04 -8.06 -8.30
C GLU A 12 6.77 -8.20 -7.45
N ASP A 13 5.61 -7.93 -8.04
CA ASP A 13 4.32 -7.94 -7.36
C ASP A 13 4.31 -6.98 -6.16
N ILE A 14 4.79 -5.76 -6.41
CA ILE A 14 4.84 -4.71 -5.40
C ILE A 14 3.97 -3.54 -5.85
N PHE A 15 3.09 -3.12 -4.98
CA PHE A 15 2.26 -1.95 -5.18
C PHE A 15 2.85 -0.78 -4.40
N TYR A 16 2.97 0.36 -5.07
CA TYR A 16 3.49 1.59 -4.48
C TYR A 16 2.45 2.69 -4.53
N LEU A 17 2.34 3.39 -3.43
CA LEU A 17 1.55 4.61 -3.33
C LEU A 17 2.50 5.66 -2.77
N ALA A 18 2.74 6.73 -3.52
CA ALA A 18 3.74 7.71 -3.11
C ALA A 18 3.38 9.12 -3.53
N LYS A 19 3.79 10.08 -2.74
CA LYS A 19 3.72 11.50 -3.09
C LYS A 19 5.09 12.13 -2.85
N GLU A 20 5.27 13.35 -3.34
CA GLU A 20 6.52 14.07 -3.15
C GLU A 20 6.83 14.30 -1.68
N GLY A 21 8.10 14.19 -1.34
CA GLY A 21 8.59 14.37 0.00
C GLY A 21 9.90 13.63 0.18
N GLU A 22 10.65 14.01 1.19
CA GLU A 22 11.88 13.31 1.54
C GLU A 22 11.58 12.29 2.61
N GLU A 23 11.91 11.05 2.29
CA GLU A 23 11.77 9.95 3.22
C GLU A 23 12.73 10.15 4.40
N ARG A 24 12.22 10.09 5.58
CA ARG A 24 13.00 10.16 6.81
C ARG A 24 13.02 8.83 7.53
N GLU A 25 11.92 8.12 7.49
CA GLU A 25 11.75 6.88 8.22
C GLU A 25 10.89 5.91 7.43
N VAL A 26 11.27 4.65 7.44
CA VAL A 26 10.47 3.55 6.89
C VAL A 26 10.01 2.70 8.06
N VAL A 27 8.72 2.46 8.14
CA VAL A 27 8.13 1.66 9.21
C VAL A 27 7.45 0.44 8.61
N GLU A 28 7.82 -0.73 9.08
CA GLU A 28 7.14 -1.96 8.72
C GLU A 28 5.89 -2.09 9.59
N VAL A 29 4.71 -1.87 8.99
CA VAL A 29 3.45 -1.96 9.74
C VAL A 29 2.88 -3.37 9.74
N SER A 30 3.33 -4.20 8.81
CA SER A 30 3.02 -5.63 8.76
C SER A 30 4.08 -6.30 7.89
N PRO A 31 4.16 -7.63 7.86
CA PRO A 31 5.17 -8.33 7.04
C PRO A 31 5.12 -8.00 5.55
N ARG A 32 4.01 -7.43 5.07
CA ARG A 32 3.84 -7.12 3.66
C ARG A 32 3.66 -5.65 3.36
N VAL A 33 3.66 -4.82 4.39
CA VAL A 33 3.37 -3.39 4.21
C VAL A 33 4.38 -2.54 4.93
N ASN A 34 5.09 -1.70 4.16
CA ASN A 34 5.95 -0.67 4.71
C ASN A 34 5.34 0.68 4.41
N VAL A 35 5.49 1.60 5.33
CA VAL A 35 5.11 3.00 5.10
C VAL A 35 6.33 3.88 5.20
N GLU A 36 6.34 4.97 4.43
CA GLU A 36 7.40 5.94 4.43
C GLU A 36 6.87 7.25 5.01
N LEU A 37 7.62 7.80 5.94
CA LEU A 37 7.26 9.03 6.65
C LEU A 37 8.28 10.12 6.37
N ASP A 38 7.83 11.37 6.33
CA ASP A 38 8.74 12.52 6.20
C ASP A 38 9.22 13.00 7.58
N ASP A 39 9.96 14.11 7.60
CA ASP A 39 10.49 14.69 8.83
C ASP A 39 9.42 15.04 9.86
N SER A 40 8.22 15.31 9.40
CA SER A 40 7.09 15.67 10.27
C SER A 40 6.32 14.45 10.76
N GLY A 41 6.71 13.26 10.33
CA GLY A 41 5.99 12.04 10.62
C GLY A 41 4.75 11.84 9.77
N LYS A 42 4.64 12.58 8.67
CA LYS A 42 3.51 12.43 7.74
C LYS A 42 3.76 11.32 6.74
N LEU A 43 2.71 10.64 6.38
CA LEU A 43 2.78 9.57 5.39
C LEU A 43 3.06 10.12 3.99
N ILE A 44 4.12 9.65 3.36
CA ILE A 44 4.46 10.00 1.99
C ILE A 44 4.57 8.80 1.06
N GLY A 45 4.51 7.60 1.58
CA GLY A 45 4.58 6.42 0.74
C GLY A 45 4.09 5.17 1.43
N VAL A 46 3.63 4.22 0.63
CA VAL A 46 3.22 2.90 1.09
C VAL A 46 3.73 1.88 0.08
N GLU A 47 4.36 0.82 0.57
CA GLU A 47 4.77 -0.30 -0.26
C GLU A 47 4.06 -1.55 0.21
N VAL A 48 3.41 -2.23 -0.73
CA VAL A 48 2.70 -3.48 -0.42
C VAL A 48 3.36 -4.60 -1.21
N PHE A 49 3.99 -5.51 -0.50
CA PHE A 49 4.66 -6.68 -1.09
C PHE A 49 3.65 -7.80 -1.28
N LYS A 50 3.82 -8.57 -2.36
CA LYS A 50 2.87 -9.62 -2.76
C LYS A 50 1.46 -9.06 -2.86
N ALA A 51 1.36 -7.90 -3.50
CA ALA A 51 0.13 -7.12 -3.57
C ALA A 51 -1.05 -7.88 -4.18
N SER A 52 -0.79 -8.72 -5.18
CA SER A 52 -1.86 -9.49 -5.81
C SER A 52 -2.58 -10.42 -4.82
N ARG A 53 -1.86 -10.95 -3.85
CA ARG A 53 -2.43 -11.81 -2.81
C ARG A 53 -3.35 -11.03 -1.90
N LEU A 54 -2.89 -9.86 -1.48
CA LEU A 54 -3.67 -8.98 -0.61
C LEU A 54 -4.98 -8.59 -1.28
N PHE A 55 -4.91 -8.20 -2.55
CA PHE A 55 -6.09 -7.79 -3.29
C PHE A 55 -7.06 -8.96 -3.50
N LYS A 56 -6.55 -10.16 -3.75
CA LYS A 56 -7.40 -11.35 -3.86
C LYS A 56 -8.16 -11.62 -2.57
N ASP A 57 -7.50 -11.50 -1.45
CA ASP A 57 -8.12 -11.72 -0.14
C ASP A 57 -9.22 -10.70 0.13
N VAL A 58 -8.98 -9.44 -0.23
CA VAL A 58 -9.97 -8.38 -0.09
C VAL A 58 -11.17 -8.64 -1.00
N ILE A 59 -10.95 -9.04 -2.23
CA ILE A 59 -12.01 -9.35 -3.19
C ILE A 59 -12.87 -10.51 -2.69
N LYS A 60 -12.26 -11.55 -2.18
CA LYS A 60 -12.98 -12.70 -1.61
C LYS A 60 -13.85 -12.27 -0.44
N LEU A 61 -13.34 -11.39 0.40
CA LEU A 61 -14.11 -10.88 1.53
C LEU A 61 -15.33 -10.08 1.08
N ILE A 62 -15.15 -9.25 0.07
CA ILE A 62 -16.24 -8.46 -0.52
C ILE A 62 -17.31 -9.37 -1.12
N GLU A 63 -16.90 -10.36 -1.91
CA GLU A 63 -17.81 -11.32 -2.53
C GLU A 63 -18.64 -12.05 -1.49
N LYS A 64 -17.99 -12.49 -0.42
CA LYS A 64 -18.65 -13.18 0.68
C LYS A 64 -19.74 -12.32 1.33
N ARG A 65 -19.43 -11.03 1.53
CA ARG A 65 -20.40 -10.09 2.10
C ARG A 65 -21.59 -9.85 1.19
N LEU A 66 -21.34 -9.76 -0.11
CA LEU A 66 -22.39 -9.56 -1.09
C LEU A 66 -23.33 -10.77 -1.15
N GLN A 67 -22.80 -11.97 -1.01
CA GLN A 67 -23.59 -13.20 -0.99
C GLN A 67 -24.44 -13.33 0.27
N ALA A 68 -23.99 -12.76 1.36
CA ALA A 68 -24.69 -12.82 2.64
C ALA A 68 -25.78 -11.75 2.78
N ALA A 69 -25.77 -10.78 1.89
CA ALA A 69 -26.70 -9.65 1.95
C ALA A 69 -28.12 -10.03 1.48
#